data_7cd7c256e65ff4a8058f0cc05d06af0b
#
_entry.id   7cd7c256e65ff4a8058f0cc05d06af0b
#
_cell.length_a   1.000
_cell.length_b   1.000
_cell.length_c   1.000
_cell.angle_alpha   90.00
_cell.angle_beta   90.00
_cell.angle_gamma   90.00
#
_symmetry.space_group_name_H-M   'P 1'
#
loop_
_entity.id
_entity.type
_entity.pdbx_description
1 polymer ?
#
loop_
_entity_poly.entity_id
_entity_poly.type
_entity_poly.pdbx_seq_one_letter_code
_entity_poly.pdbx_strand_id
1 'polypeptide(L)'
;PNKFIRKMLIQLNIDFISEKSFEWSNGKIYDIFIPSKNLIIENHGKQHYEDVDYFRTTANEQKENDDLKCSNAIENGIQYYIQLDCSNSNKEYIKNSILHSILPSILGFAESDIDWNECDLYASKSIITEICTEWQVNKNITDLSKKFGLALGTIRKYLKTGAENGLCDWHC
;
A
#
# COMPACT_ATOMS: atom_id res chain seq x y z
N PRO A 1 1.48 0.16 0.77
CA PRO A 1 0.39 -0.81 0.88
C PRO A 1 -0.47 -0.87 -0.39
N ASN A 2 -0.98 0.27 -0.88
CA ASN A 2 -1.91 0.34 -2.01
C ASN A 2 -1.44 -0.43 -3.26
N LYS A 3 -0.18 -0.25 -3.68
CA LYS A 3 0.40 -1.01 -4.80
C LYS A 3 0.47 -2.52 -4.54
N PHE A 4 0.75 -2.93 -3.30
CA PHE A 4 0.81 -4.33 -2.88
C PHE A 4 -0.54 -5.02 -3.09
N ILE A 5 -1.61 -4.40 -2.58
CA ILE A 5 -2.97 -4.93 -2.69
C ILE A 5 -3.46 -4.93 -4.14
N ARG A 6 -3.15 -3.87 -4.92
CA ARG A 6 -3.47 -3.87 -6.36
C ARG A 6 -2.81 -5.05 -7.09
N LYS A 7 -1.54 -5.37 -6.78
CA LYS A 7 -0.87 -6.51 -7.42
C LYS A 7 -1.51 -7.84 -7.02
N MET A 8 -1.93 -8.00 -5.78
CA MET A 8 -2.72 -9.14 -5.34
C MET A 8 -4.01 -9.28 -6.16
N LEU A 9 -4.77 -8.21 -6.31
CA LEU A 9 -6.02 -8.22 -7.09
C LEU A 9 -5.78 -8.55 -8.58
N ILE A 10 -4.68 -8.07 -9.15
CA ILE A 10 -4.28 -8.41 -10.53
C ILE A 10 -3.98 -9.92 -10.64
N GLN A 11 -3.28 -10.52 -9.69
CA GLN A 11 -3.01 -11.97 -9.69
C GLN A 11 -4.30 -12.79 -9.60
N LEU A 12 -5.27 -12.30 -8.85
CA LEU A 12 -6.61 -12.93 -8.73
C LEU A 12 -7.52 -12.65 -9.93
N ASN A 13 -7.06 -11.89 -10.94
CA ASN A 13 -7.85 -11.47 -12.10
C ASN A 13 -9.16 -10.76 -11.68
N ILE A 14 -9.09 -9.90 -10.66
CA ILE A 14 -10.21 -9.11 -10.14
C ILE A 14 -10.10 -7.70 -10.66
N ASP A 15 -11.17 -7.21 -11.32
CA ASP A 15 -11.28 -5.83 -11.76
C ASP A 15 -11.52 -4.90 -10.56
N PHE A 16 -10.76 -3.81 -10.51
CA PHE A 16 -10.89 -2.81 -9.46
C PHE A 16 -10.65 -1.39 -9.98
N ILE A 17 -11.13 -0.41 -9.25
CA ILE A 17 -10.91 1.02 -9.50
C ILE A 17 -10.12 1.58 -8.32
N SER A 18 -8.94 2.16 -8.60
CA SER A 18 -8.13 2.84 -7.58
C SER A 18 -8.56 4.29 -7.44
N GLU A 19 -8.42 4.82 -6.21
CA GLU A 19 -8.68 6.23 -5.91
C GLU A 19 -10.08 6.67 -6.37
N LYS A 20 -11.09 5.83 -6.07
CA LYS A 20 -12.47 6.06 -6.49
C LYS A 20 -13.12 7.17 -5.67
N SER A 21 -13.64 8.19 -6.34
CA SER A 21 -14.61 9.13 -5.78
C SER A 21 -16.00 8.79 -6.31
N PHE A 22 -17.00 8.89 -5.46
CA PHE A 22 -18.42 8.71 -5.81
C PHE A 22 -19.15 10.05 -5.72
N GLU A 23 -20.27 10.20 -6.40
CA GLU A 23 -21.08 11.43 -6.37
C GLU A 23 -21.52 11.78 -4.93
N TRP A 24 -21.86 10.76 -4.14
CA TRP A 24 -22.25 10.88 -2.74
C TRP A 24 -21.09 11.08 -1.76
N SER A 25 -19.84 10.91 -2.20
CA SER A 25 -18.68 10.92 -1.30
C SER A 25 -18.21 12.31 -0.84
N ASN A 26 -18.87 13.38 -1.31
CA ASN A 26 -18.50 14.77 -0.99
C ASN A 26 -17.01 15.06 -1.24
N GLY A 27 -16.47 14.53 -2.35
CA GLY A 27 -15.08 14.71 -2.75
C GLY A 27 -14.09 13.78 -2.01
N LYS A 28 -14.54 12.92 -1.11
CA LYS A 28 -13.68 11.92 -0.50
C LYS A 28 -13.30 10.84 -1.50
N ILE A 29 -12.05 10.37 -1.39
CA ILE A 29 -11.46 9.37 -2.27
C ILE A 29 -11.29 8.08 -1.46
N TYR A 30 -11.66 6.96 -2.08
CA TYR A 30 -11.52 5.61 -1.54
C TYR A 30 -10.39 4.89 -2.27
N ASP A 31 -9.51 4.21 -1.53
CA ASP A 31 -8.30 3.64 -2.08
C ASP A 31 -8.55 2.63 -3.19
N ILE A 32 -9.43 1.66 -2.96
CA ILE A 32 -9.76 0.61 -3.93
C ILE A 32 -11.26 0.31 -3.87
N PHE A 33 -11.92 0.29 -5.03
CA PHE A 33 -13.30 -0.15 -5.18
C PHE A 33 -13.35 -1.36 -6.12
N ILE A 34 -14.03 -2.43 -5.71
CA ILE A 34 -14.26 -3.65 -6.50
C ILE A 34 -15.75 -3.71 -6.87
N PRO A 35 -16.13 -3.28 -8.11
CA PRO A 35 -17.53 -3.19 -8.51
C PRO A 35 -18.28 -4.52 -8.43
N SER A 36 -17.66 -5.63 -8.86
CA SER A 36 -18.28 -6.97 -8.89
C SER A 36 -18.68 -7.50 -7.52
N LYS A 37 -18.12 -6.94 -6.44
CA LYS A 37 -18.39 -7.32 -5.05
C LYS A 37 -19.05 -6.20 -4.25
N ASN A 38 -19.26 -5.03 -4.86
CA ASN A 38 -19.68 -3.81 -4.18
C ASN A 38 -18.88 -3.58 -2.88
N LEU A 39 -17.56 -3.66 -3.02
CA LEU A 39 -16.58 -3.69 -1.92
C LEU A 39 -15.63 -2.50 -2.03
N ILE A 40 -15.45 -1.79 -0.93
CA ILE A 40 -14.38 -0.81 -0.74
C ILE A 40 -13.31 -1.39 0.18
N ILE A 41 -12.03 -1.17 -0.19
CA ILE A 41 -10.86 -1.47 0.65
C ILE A 41 -10.12 -0.17 0.91
N GLU A 42 -9.88 0.14 2.18
CA GLU A 42 -9.06 1.26 2.67
C GLU A 42 -7.79 0.72 3.34
N ASN A 43 -6.68 1.37 3.07
CA ASN A 43 -5.36 0.96 3.57
C ASN A 43 -4.90 1.93 4.65
N HIS A 44 -5.08 1.57 5.90
CA HIS A 44 -4.73 2.42 7.03
C HIS A 44 -3.23 2.32 7.33
N GLY A 45 -2.49 3.35 6.98
CA GLY A 45 -1.08 3.51 7.34
C GLY A 45 -0.90 3.94 8.79
N LYS A 46 0.35 4.14 9.20
CA LYS A 46 0.72 4.51 10.58
C LYS A 46 -0.02 5.76 11.10
N GLN A 47 -0.28 6.74 10.24
CA GLN A 47 -0.97 8.00 10.57
C GLN A 47 -2.41 7.82 11.08
N HIS A 48 -3.03 6.67 10.88
CA HIS A 48 -4.37 6.38 11.38
C HIS A 48 -4.37 5.88 12.85
N TYR A 49 -3.20 5.54 13.38
CA TYR A 49 -3.05 4.93 14.71
C TYR A 49 -2.20 5.75 15.68
N GLU A 50 -1.32 6.59 15.15
CA GLU A 50 -0.37 7.39 15.94
C GLU A 50 -0.28 8.81 15.38
N ASP A 51 -0.09 9.80 16.27
CA ASP A 51 0.27 11.13 15.85
C ASP A 51 1.68 11.12 15.25
N VAL A 52 1.79 11.51 14.00
CA VAL A 52 3.05 11.57 13.28
C VAL A 52 3.34 13.03 12.96
N ASP A 53 4.42 13.58 13.49
CA ASP A 53 4.82 15.00 13.35
C ASP A 53 4.82 15.53 11.91
N TYR A 54 4.94 14.65 10.93
CA TYR A 54 4.96 15.00 9.51
C TYR A 54 3.55 15.28 8.96
N PHE A 55 2.49 14.76 9.56
CA PHE A 55 1.11 14.95 9.11
C PHE A 55 0.45 16.10 9.90
N ARG A 56 -0.33 16.93 9.19
CA ARG A 56 -1.02 18.10 9.77
C ARG A 56 -2.28 17.73 10.57
N THR A 57 -2.65 16.46 10.59
CA THR A 57 -3.84 15.93 11.24
C THR A 57 -3.47 15.02 12.39
N THR A 58 -4.22 15.09 13.48
CA THR A 58 -4.08 14.16 14.62
C THR A 58 -4.69 12.80 14.31
N ALA A 59 -4.30 11.76 15.05
CA ALA A 59 -4.89 10.43 14.92
C ALA A 59 -6.42 10.44 15.16
N ASN A 60 -6.91 11.31 16.05
CA ASN A 60 -8.35 11.47 16.32
C ASN A 60 -9.08 12.05 15.11
N GLU A 61 -8.57 13.13 14.50
CA GLU A 61 -9.18 13.72 13.29
C GLU A 61 -9.18 12.72 12.12
N GLN A 62 -8.10 11.93 12.01
CA GLN A 62 -8.02 10.88 11.00
C GLN A 62 -9.07 9.80 11.24
N LYS A 63 -9.24 9.36 12.49
CA LYS A 63 -10.26 8.38 12.87
C LYS A 63 -11.68 8.88 12.59
N GLU A 64 -12.01 10.13 12.95
CA GLU A 64 -13.30 10.73 12.64
C GLU A 64 -13.56 10.76 11.13
N ASN A 65 -12.56 11.09 10.33
CA ASN A 65 -12.65 11.07 8.88
C ASN A 65 -12.88 9.66 8.33
N ASP A 66 -12.22 8.64 8.88
CA ASP A 66 -12.38 7.24 8.49
C ASP A 66 -13.77 6.70 8.86
N ASP A 67 -14.25 7.03 10.05
CA ASP A 67 -15.61 6.68 10.51
C ASP A 67 -16.66 7.33 9.59
N LEU A 68 -16.46 8.59 9.21
CA LEU A 68 -17.35 9.29 8.28
C LEU A 68 -17.32 8.67 6.88
N LYS A 69 -16.14 8.28 6.37
CA LYS A 69 -16.02 7.59 5.08
C LYS A 69 -16.77 6.25 5.11
N CYS A 70 -16.61 5.50 6.19
CA CYS A 70 -17.28 4.22 6.38
C CYS A 70 -18.79 4.39 6.42
N SER A 71 -19.31 5.29 7.26
CA SER A 71 -20.74 5.55 7.38
C SER A 71 -21.37 5.99 6.06
N ASN A 72 -20.75 6.95 5.37
CA ASN A 72 -21.18 7.41 4.05
C ASN A 72 -21.24 6.26 3.03
N ALA A 73 -20.24 5.38 3.02
CA ALA A 73 -20.21 4.25 2.10
C ALA A 73 -21.38 3.29 2.36
N ILE A 74 -21.60 2.90 3.61
CA ILE A 74 -22.67 1.97 4.00
C ILE A 74 -24.06 2.58 3.73
N GLU A 75 -24.30 3.85 4.08
CA GLU A 75 -25.56 4.56 3.85
C GLU A 75 -25.91 4.68 2.35
N ASN A 76 -24.88 4.70 1.48
CA ASN A 76 -25.04 4.75 0.03
C ASN A 76 -24.96 3.36 -0.64
N GLY A 77 -25.13 2.28 0.13
CA GLY A 77 -25.36 0.94 -0.37
C GLY A 77 -24.11 0.15 -0.73
N ILE A 78 -22.93 0.57 -0.25
CA ILE A 78 -21.72 -0.27 -0.31
C ILE A 78 -21.93 -1.50 0.59
N GLN A 79 -21.79 -2.69 0.02
CA GLN A 79 -22.06 -3.94 0.72
C GLN A 79 -20.95 -4.32 1.71
N TYR A 80 -19.70 -4.08 1.32
CA TYR A 80 -18.53 -4.37 2.16
C TYR A 80 -17.60 -3.18 2.21
N TYR A 81 -17.20 -2.81 3.43
CA TYR A 81 -16.20 -1.78 3.68
C TYR A 81 -15.13 -2.36 4.58
N ILE A 82 -13.91 -2.49 4.07
CA ILE A 82 -12.80 -3.16 4.75
C ILE A 82 -11.66 -2.19 4.95
N GLN A 83 -11.27 -2.03 6.21
CA GLN A 83 -10.07 -1.28 6.59
C GLN A 83 -8.95 -2.29 6.87
N LEU A 84 -7.88 -2.20 6.11
CA LEU A 84 -6.70 -3.03 6.29
C LEU A 84 -5.66 -2.27 7.10
N ASP A 85 -5.23 -2.84 8.20
CA ASP A 85 -4.10 -2.31 8.96
C ASP A 85 -2.80 -2.49 8.16
N CYS A 86 -2.28 -1.38 7.68
CA CYS A 86 -1.04 -1.25 6.94
C CYS A 86 -0.05 -0.30 7.65
N SER A 87 -0.18 -0.17 8.98
CA SER A 87 0.68 0.69 9.82
C SER A 87 2.16 0.31 9.73
N ASN A 88 2.44 -0.94 9.39
CA ASN A 88 3.77 -1.42 9.05
C ASN A 88 3.82 -1.82 7.57
N SER A 89 4.77 -1.23 6.82
CA SER A 89 4.96 -1.52 5.38
C SER A 89 5.70 -2.84 5.11
N ASN A 90 5.93 -3.67 6.12
CA ASN A 90 6.55 -4.99 5.95
C ASN A 90 5.60 -5.94 5.22
N LYS A 91 6.16 -6.70 4.27
CA LYS A 91 5.42 -7.68 3.45
C LYS A 91 4.58 -8.64 4.30
N GLU A 92 5.17 -9.26 5.31
CA GLU A 92 4.47 -10.24 6.15
C GLU A 92 3.35 -9.59 6.99
N TYR A 93 3.56 -8.34 7.42
CA TYR A 93 2.54 -7.58 8.15
C TYR A 93 1.31 -7.32 7.27
N ILE A 94 1.51 -6.78 6.06
CA ILE A 94 0.42 -6.50 5.12
C ILE A 94 -0.28 -7.80 4.70
N LYS A 95 0.48 -8.84 4.38
CA LYS A 95 -0.05 -10.17 4.06
C LYS A 95 -0.94 -10.69 5.18
N ASN A 96 -0.47 -10.64 6.43
CA ASN A 96 -1.23 -11.11 7.59
C ASN A 96 -2.51 -10.28 7.80
N SER A 97 -2.44 -8.95 7.65
CA SER A 97 -3.62 -8.07 7.71
C SER A 97 -4.68 -8.50 6.69
N ILE A 98 -4.27 -8.82 5.46
CA ILE A 98 -5.17 -9.30 4.41
C ILE A 98 -5.75 -10.67 4.78
N LEU A 99 -4.91 -11.64 5.16
CA LEU A 99 -5.35 -13.01 5.42
C LEU A 99 -6.25 -13.16 6.65
N HIS A 100 -6.08 -12.31 7.67
CA HIS A 100 -6.94 -12.28 8.85
C HIS A 100 -8.20 -11.43 8.69
N SER A 101 -8.34 -10.71 7.58
CA SER A 101 -9.57 -9.99 7.23
C SER A 101 -10.61 -10.92 6.61
N ILE A 102 -11.79 -10.38 6.29
CA ILE A 102 -12.82 -11.13 5.55
C ILE A 102 -12.57 -11.17 4.03
N LEU A 103 -11.49 -10.52 3.54
CA LEU A 103 -11.16 -10.46 2.10
C LEU A 103 -11.02 -11.85 1.44
N PRO A 104 -10.26 -12.82 2.02
CA PRO A 104 -10.14 -14.14 1.42
C PRO A 104 -11.49 -14.80 1.18
N SER A 105 -12.42 -14.66 2.12
CA SER A 105 -13.77 -15.23 2.01
C SER A 105 -14.61 -14.52 0.92
N ILE A 106 -14.58 -13.19 0.86
CA ILE A 106 -15.36 -12.40 -0.12
C ILE A 106 -14.84 -12.60 -1.54
N LEU A 107 -13.51 -12.62 -1.70
CA LEU A 107 -12.85 -12.72 -3.01
C LEU A 107 -12.65 -14.17 -3.46
N GLY A 108 -12.74 -15.14 -2.55
CA GLY A 108 -12.66 -16.58 -2.85
C GLY A 108 -11.26 -17.05 -3.16
N PHE A 109 -10.24 -16.66 -2.37
CA PHE A 109 -8.85 -17.08 -2.55
C PHE A 109 -8.24 -17.65 -1.27
N ALA A 110 -7.21 -18.49 -1.45
CA ALA A 110 -6.36 -18.98 -0.39
C ALA A 110 -4.97 -18.31 -0.44
N GLU A 111 -4.21 -18.44 0.64
CA GLU A 111 -2.86 -17.87 0.72
C GLU A 111 -1.94 -18.33 -0.41
N SER A 112 -2.08 -19.60 -0.84
CA SER A 112 -1.30 -20.23 -1.91
C SER A 112 -1.58 -19.67 -3.31
N ASP A 113 -2.68 -18.95 -3.51
CA ASP A 113 -3.08 -18.44 -4.82
C ASP A 113 -2.35 -17.15 -5.18
N ILE A 114 -1.57 -16.60 -4.23
CA ILE A 114 -0.89 -15.31 -4.36
C ILE A 114 0.63 -15.49 -4.26
N ASP A 115 1.35 -14.95 -5.22
CA ASP A 115 2.78 -14.69 -5.08
C ASP A 115 3.01 -13.38 -4.31
N TRP A 116 3.15 -13.50 -3.00
CA TRP A 116 3.36 -12.37 -2.09
C TRP A 116 4.70 -11.66 -2.31
N ASN A 117 5.70 -12.38 -2.82
CA ASN A 117 6.98 -11.76 -3.17
C ASN A 117 6.83 -10.85 -4.39
N GLU A 118 6.04 -11.27 -5.37
CA GLU A 118 5.73 -10.43 -6.53
C GLU A 118 4.93 -9.19 -6.13
N CYS A 119 4.02 -9.29 -5.16
CA CYS A 119 3.30 -8.14 -4.60
C CYS A 119 4.26 -7.12 -3.96
N ASP A 120 5.22 -7.58 -3.17
CA ASP A 120 6.23 -6.74 -2.51
C ASP A 120 7.17 -6.07 -3.53
N LEU A 121 7.65 -6.85 -4.50
CA LEU A 121 8.49 -6.34 -5.58
C LEU A 121 7.76 -5.26 -6.41
N TYR A 122 6.51 -5.50 -6.76
CA TYR A 122 5.69 -4.54 -7.50
C TYR A 122 5.45 -3.26 -6.69
N ALA A 123 5.16 -3.39 -5.40
CA ALA A 123 4.95 -2.25 -4.51
C ALA A 123 6.19 -1.36 -4.38
N SER A 124 7.37 -1.98 -4.37
CA SER A 124 8.66 -1.30 -4.21
C SER A 124 9.26 -0.79 -5.52
N LYS A 125 8.82 -1.29 -6.68
CA LYS A 125 9.48 -1.10 -7.97
C LYS A 125 9.75 0.37 -8.33
N SER A 126 8.83 1.28 -8.07
CA SER A 126 9.04 2.70 -8.40
C SER A 126 10.13 3.34 -7.54
N ILE A 127 10.13 3.09 -6.23
CA ILE A 127 11.15 3.63 -5.32
C ILE A 127 12.52 3.00 -5.57
N ILE A 128 12.57 1.72 -5.94
CA ILE A 128 13.82 1.06 -6.34
C ILE A 128 14.40 1.76 -7.58
N THR A 129 13.57 2.05 -8.59
CA THR A 129 14.02 2.73 -9.80
C THR A 129 14.57 4.11 -9.49
N GLU A 130 13.89 4.91 -8.66
CA GLU A 130 14.34 6.25 -8.25
C GLU A 130 15.67 6.18 -7.47
N ILE A 131 15.81 5.26 -6.52
CA ILE A 131 17.04 5.06 -5.76
C ILE A 131 18.20 4.63 -6.67
N CYS A 132 17.94 3.72 -7.63
CA CYS A 132 18.95 3.29 -8.59
C CYS A 132 19.38 4.41 -9.53
N THR A 133 18.45 5.24 -9.99
CA THR A 133 18.76 6.40 -10.82
C THR A 133 19.64 7.40 -10.05
N GLU A 134 19.30 7.69 -8.82
CA GLU A 134 20.09 8.60 -7.98
C GLU A 134 21.47 8.02 -7.64
N TRP A 135 21.54 6.70 -7.41
CA TRP A 135 22.81 5.99 -7.20
C TRP A 135 23.77 6.17 -8.37
N GLN A 136 23.30 6.20 -9.60
CA GLN A 136 24.15 6.41 -10.77
C GLN A 136 24.81 7.79 -10.78
N VAL A 137 24.16 8.79 -10.16
CA VAL A 137 24.66 10.17 -10.06
C VAL A 137 25.50 10.37 -8.78
N ASN A 138 25.01 9.87 -7.65
CA ASN A 138 25.63 10.03 -6.34
C ASN A 138 25.81 8.66 -5.65
N LYS A 139 27.03 8.14 -5.70
CA LYS A 139 27.41 6.82 -5.14
C LYS A 139 27.49 6.81 -3.60
N ASN A 140 26.64 7.60 -2.91
CA ASN A 140 26.68 7.76 -1.45
C ASN A 140 25.37 7.27 -0.81
N ILE A 141 25.44 6.12 -0.12
CA ILE A 141 24.28 5.51 0.56
C ILE A 141 23.70 6.41 1.65
N THR A 142 24.56 7.16 2.36
CA THR A 142 24.11 8.04 3.45
C THR A 142 23.28 9.20 2.90
N ASP A 143 23.67 9.77 1.77
CA ASP A 143 22.92 10.84 1.11
C ASP A 143 21.60 10.31 0.55
N LEU A 144 21.59 9.10 -0.04
CA LEU A 144 20.37 8.44 -0.47
C LEU A 144 19.43 8.18 0.72
N SER A 145 19.96 7.71 1.84
CA SER A 145 19.17 7.49 3.07
C SER A 145 18.49 8.78 3.54
N LYS A 146 19.21 9.90 3.55
CA LYS A 146 18.66 11.21 3.91
C LYS A 146 17.64 11.71 2.88
N LYS A 147 17.97 11.62 1.59
CA LYS A 147 17.11 12.08 0.49
C LYS A 147 15.76 11.37 0.45
N PHE A 148 15.76 10.05 0.62
CA PHE A 148 14.56 9.23 0.55
C PHE A 148 13.89 8.99 1.92
N GLY A 149 14.47 9.47 3.02
CA GLY A 149 13.95 9.24 4.37
C GLY A 149 13.91 7.77 4.78
N LEU A 150 14.84 6.95 4.26
CA LEU A 150 14.87 5.50 4.47
C LEU A 150 16.10 5.08 5.26
N ALA A 151 15.97 4.03 6.07
CA ALA A 151 17.12 3.45 6.78
C ALA A 151 18.19 2.95 5.80
N LEU A 152 19.46 3.02 6.19
CA LEU A 152 20.61 2.58 5.38
C LEU A 152 20.47 1.12 4.90
N GLY A 153 19.93 0.24 5.78
CA GLY A 153 19.66 -1.16 5.43
C GLY A 153 18.63 -1.30 4.31
N THR A 154 17.60 -0.46 4.33
CA THR A 154 16.55 -0.43 3.28
C THR A 154 17.12 0.06 1.96
N ILE A 155 17.95 1.12 1.97
CA ILE A 155 18.64 1.61 0.76
C ILE A 155 19.52 0.49 0.15
N ARG A 156 20.32 -0.22 0.97
CA ARG A 156 21.15 -1.34 0.50
C ARG A 156 20.29 -2.45 -0.11
N LYS A 157 19.18 -2.82 0.54
CA LYS A 157 18.23 -3.81 0.02
C LYS A 157 17.71 -3.40 -1.36
N TYR A 158 17.29 -2.15 -1.52
CA TYR A 158 16.74 -1.65 -2.78
C TYR A 158 17.79 -1.55 -3.88
N LEU A 159 19.01 -1.10 -3.57
CA LEU A 159 20.11 -1.10 -4.51
C LEU A 159 20.49 -2.51 -4.98
N LYS A 160 20.51 -3.49 -4.05
CA LYS A 160 20.74 -4.89 -4.38
C LYS A 160 19.67 -5.42 -5.33
N THR A 161 18.40 -5.22 -4.98
CA THR A 161 17.26 -5.62 -5.85
C THR A 161 17.33 -4.91 -7.21
N GLY A 162 17.68 -3.63 -7.22
CA GLY A 162 17.84 -2.88 -8.46
C GLY A 162 18.98 -3.43 -9.35
N ALA A 163 20.12 -3.78 -8.76
CA ALA A 163 21.24 -4.38 -9.47
C ALA A 163 20.88 -5.75 -10.06
N GLU A 164 20.20 -6.61 -9.28
CA GLU A 164 19.69 -7.91 -9.74
C GLU A 164 18.73 -7.77 -10.93
N ASN A 165 18.03 -6.64 -11.03
CA ASN A 165 17.13 -6.33 -12.15
C ASN A 165 17.77 -5.44 -13.24
N GLY A 166 19.08 -5.20 -13.21
CA GLY A 166 19.79 -4.41 -14.20
C GLY A 166 19.52 -2.90 -14.18
N LEU A 167 18.98 -2.38 -13.07
CA LEU A 167 18.65 -0.96 -12.94
C LEU A 167 19.82 -0.09 -12.46
N CYS A 168 20.84 -0.68 -11.83
CA CYS A 168 22.04 0.01 -11.38
C CYS A 168 23.23 -0.94 -11.22
N ASP A 169 24.43 -0.37 -11.04
CA ASP A 169 25.70 -1.07 -10.91
C ASP A 169 26.13 -1.30 -9.42
N TRP A 170 25.15 -1.47 -8.55
CA TRP A 170 25.44 -1.73 -7.13
C TRP A 170 26.10 -3.10 -6.93
N HIS A 171 27.25 -3.10 -6.26
CA HIS A 171 27.96 -4.31 -5.82
C HIS A 171 28.18 -4.22 -4.30
N CYS A 172 27.91 -5.30 -3.56
CA CYS A 172 28.25 -5.45 -2.14
C CYS A 172 29.70 -5.82 -1.96
#